data_ff48eca4526eecb5f1db13ece940bd99
#
_entry.id   ff48eca4526eecb5f1db13ece940bd99
#
_cell.length_a   1.000
_cell.length_b   1.000
_cell.length_c   1.000
_cell.angle_alpha   90.00
_cell.angle_beta   90.00
_cell.angle_gamma   90.00
#
_symmetry.space_group_name_H-M   'P 1'
#
loop_
_entity.id
_entity.type
_entity.pdbx_description
1 polymer ?
#
loop_
_entity_poly.entity_id
_entity_poly.type
_entity_poly.pdbx_seq_one_letter_code
_entity_poly.pdbx_strand_id
1 'polypeptide(L)'
;QKLFSTVSDGDFQVFLIFIAIVTEAAVAVIVFRYSPAPWLSYLLWNCFGFYVFGFSAIKQALAMGLLMFAFIGIMEENPKKFFIWTALAGCVHVPALIFLPAYWIAKSRLNTKKLILYAICAALIFVFRNQIVMFISNFYYDETYFMVNTRVGGRFLIIVALVIAGIVLRGF
;
A
#
# COMPACT_ATOMS: atom_id res chain seq x y z
N GLN A 1 19.87 -3.12 -2.21
CA GLN A 1 20.86 -3.39 -1.15
C GLN A 1 22.30 -3.20 -1.65
N LYS A 2 22.73 -3.85 -2.75
CA LYS A 2 24.10 -3.74 -3.27
C LYS A 2 24.54 -2.28 -3.54
N LEU A 3 23.66 -1.47 -4.13
CA LEU A 3 23.97 -0.07 -4.47
C LEU A 3 24.16 0.78 -3.20
N PHE A 4 23.35 0.54 -2.17
CA PHE A 4 23.45 1.24 -0.89
C PHE A 4 24.67 0.78 -0.07
N SER A 5 25.03 -0.51 -0.10
CA SER A 5 26.22 -1.01 0.60
C SER A 5 27.50 -0.41 0.03
N THR A 6 27.51 -0.06 -1.26
CA THR A 6 28.67 0.59 -1.91
C THR A 6 28.79 2.08 -1.55
N VAL A 7 27.64 2.74 -1.31
CA VAL A 7 27.60 4.20 -1.01
C VAL A 7 27.78 4.49 0.49
N SER A 8 27.37 3.55 1.37
CA SER A 8 27.35 3.74 2.83
C SER A 8 28.39 2.90 3.58
N ASP A 9 29.45 2.42 2.90
CA ASP A 9 30.46 1.53 3.48
C ASP A 9 29.87 0.33 4.26
N GLY A 10 28.69 -0.14 3.84
CA GLY A 10 27.98 -1.25 4.47
C GLY A 10 27.12 -0.86 5.69
N ASP A 11 27.01 0.41 6.02
CA ASP A 11 26.20 0.86 7.16
C ASP A 11 24.69 0.68 6.87
N PHE A 12 24.11 -0.31 7.52
CA PHE A 12 22.68 -0.61 7.40
C PHE A 12 21.78 0.47 7.97
N GLN A 13 22.26 1.28 8.92
CA GLN A 13 21.49 2.37 9.53
C GLN A 13 21.20 3.47 8.53
N VAL A 14 22.15 3.83 7.67
CA VAL A 14 21.95 4.83 6.60
C VAL A 14 20.82 4.39 5.65
N PHE A 15 20.78 3.10 5.34
CA PHE A 15 19.71 2.55 4.51
C PHE A 15 18.35 2.62 5.19
N LEU A 16 18.24 2.30 6.48
CA LEU A 16 17.01 2.42 7.24
C LEU A 16 16.52 3.87 7.34
N ILE A 17 17.44 4.81 7.61
CA ILE A 17 17.14 6.24 7.65
C ILE A 17 16.58 6.72 6.30
N PHE A 18 17.21 6.33 5.20
CA PHE A 18 16.71 6.68 3.86
C PHE A 18 15.28 6.20 3.63
N ILE A 19 14.98 4.94 3.98
CA ILE A 19 13.62 4.38 3.83
C ILE A 19 12.63 5.10 4.73
N ALA A 20 12.99 5.37 5.97
CA ALA A 20 12.15 6.11 6.90
C ALA A 20 11.85 7.51 6.36
N ILE A 21 12.85 8.24 5.86
CA ILE A 21 12.66 9.56 5.26
C ILE A 21 11.69 9.49 4.07
N VAL A 22 11.88 8.57 3.14
CA VAL A 22 11.01 8.45 1.95
C VAL A 22 9.58 8.12 2.36
N THR A 23 9.40 7.19 3.29
CA THR A 23 8.08 6.74 3.73
C THR A 23 7.35 7.85 4.51
N GLU A 24 8.01 8.45 5.48
CA GLU A 24 7.42 9.51 6.31
C GLU A 24 7.20 10.80 5.51
N ALA A 25 8.06 11.13 4.55
CA ALA A 25 7.82 12.25 3.64
C ALA A 25 6.56 12.03 2.79
N ALA A 26 6.34 10.81 2.29
CA ALA A 26 5.13 10.48 1.54
C ALA A 26 3.87 10.62 2.41
N VAL A 27 3.91 10.12 3.65
CA VAL A 27 2.83 10.27 4.64
C VAL A 27 2.59 11.75 4.94
N ALA A 28 3.66 12.51 5.20
CA ALA A 28 3.58 13.94 5.49
C ALA A 28 2.89 14.69 4.36
N VAL A 29 3.31 14.49 3.11
CA VAL A 29 2.70 15.16 1.96
C VAL A 29 1.19 14.85 1.86
N ILE A 30 0.79 13.60 2.03
CA ILE A 30 -0.62 13.22 1.97
C ILE A 30 -1.41 13.83 3.14
N VAL A 31 -0.89 13.73 4.34
CA VAL A 31 -1.56 14.19 5.55
C VAL A 31 -1.73 15.71 5.53
N PHE A 32 -0.66 16.46 5.26
CA PHE A 32 -0.74 17.92 5.27
C PHE A 32 -1.52 18.50 4.09
N ARG A 33 -1.53 17.81 2.95
CA ARG A 33 -2.19 18.32 1.75
C ARG A 33 -3.67 17.93 1.65
N TYR A 34 -4.03 16.75 2.15
CA TYR A 34 -5.35 16.16 1.90
C TYR A 34 -6.15 15.85 3.16
N SER A 35 -5.56 15.88 4.35
CA SER A 35 -6.29 15.61 5.58
C SER A 35 -6.91 16.88 6.18
N PRO A 36 -8.20 16.88 6.54
CA PRO A 36 -8.81 17.98 7.27
C PRO A 36 -8.31 18.09 8.72
N ALA A 37 -7.72 17.02 9.28
CA ALA A 37 -7.19 16.97 10.64
C ALA A 37 -5.82 16.27 10.68
N PRO A 38 -4.72 16.96 10.29
CA PRO A 38 -3.41 16.35 10.17
C PRO A 38 -2.91 15.66 11.44
N TRP A 39 -3.11 16.28 12.60
CA TRP A 39 -2.72 15.72 13.90
C TRP A 39 -3.40 14.39 14.19
N LEU A 40 -4.69 14.26 13.87
CA LEU A 40 -5.46 13.03 14.05
C LEU A 40 -4.97 11.94 13.08
N SER A 41 -4.67 12.31 11.84
CA SER A 41 -4.14 11.37 10.84
C SER A 41 -2.79 10.80 11.26
N TYR A 42 -1.89 11.62 11.81
CA TYR A 42 -0.62 11.14 12.35
C TYR A 42 -0.79 10.29 13.61
N LEU A 43 -1.71 10.66 14.49
CA LEU A 43 -2.03 9.85 15.66
C LEU A 43 -2.50 8.46 15.22
N LEU A 44 -3.44 8.39 14.28
CA LEU A 44 -3.94 7.12 13.74
C LEU A 44 -2.84 6.32 13.03
N TRP A 45 -1.98 6.96 12.24
CA TRP A 45 -0.83 6.33 11.61
C TRP A 45 0.04 5.57 12.61
N ASN A 46 0.35 6.21 13.73
CA ASN A 46 1.14 5.60 14.79
C ASN A 46 0.37 4.53 15.56
N CYS A 47 -0.88 4.81 15.97
CA CYS A 47 -1.72 3.87 16.73
C CYS A 47 -2.00 2.56 15.98
N PHE A 48 -2.17 2.62 14.66
CA PHE A 48 -2.31 1.41 13.83
C PHE A 48 -0.99 0.67 13.59
N GLY A 49 0.13 1.22 14.06
CA GLY A 49 1.45 0.60 13.97
C GLY A 49 2.01 0.57 12.54
N PHE A 50 1.55 1.47 11.66
CA PHE A 50 2.11 1.59 10.30
C PHE A 50 3.56 2.03 10.32
N TYR A 51 3.93 2.90 11.26
CA TYR A 51 5.32 3.29 11.48
C TYR A 51 6.21 2.08 11.82
N VAL A 52 5.77 1.25 12.77
CA VAL A 52 6.54 0.05 13.18
C VAL A 52 6.61 -0.99 12.06
N PHE A 53 5.58 -1.09 11.23
CA PHE A 53 5.57 -1.97 10.07
C PHE A 53 6.71 -1.67 9.09
N GLY A 54 7.09 -0.40 8.95
CA GLY A 54 8.20 0.04 8.10
C GLY A 54 9.53 -0.64 8.43
N PHE A 55 9.77 -0.94 9.69
CA PHE A 55 10.99 -1.63 10.13
C PHE A 55 10.94 -3.15 9.95
N SER A 56 9.74 -3.74 9.91
CA SER A 56 9.57 -5.19 9.77
C SER A 56 9.62 -5.64 8.32
N ALA A 57 9.13 -4.82 7.39
CA ALA A 57 8.98 -5.16 5.99
C ALA A 57 9.58 -4.07 5.07
N ILE A 58 10.88 -3.88 5.18
CA ILE A 58 11.65 -2.76 4.59
C ILE A 58 11.35 -2.52 3.10
N LYS A 59 11.41 -3.56 2.26
CA LYS A 59 11.10 -3.43 0.82
C LYS A 59 9.65 -3.04 0.57
N GLN A 60 8.74 -3.60 1.35
CA GLN A 60 7.31 -3.31 1.25
C GLN A 60 7.01 -1.90 1.73
N ALA A 61 7.64 -1.44 2.80
CA ALA A 61 7.49 -0.08 3.32
C ALA A 61 7.94 0.96 2.28
N LEU A 62 9.11 0.77 1.69
CA LEU A 62 9.60 1.64 0.62
C LEU A 62 8.64 1.66 -0.58
N ALA A 63 8.17 0.50 -1.02
CA ALA A 63 7.21 0.42 -2.11
C ALA A 63 5.88 1.12 -1.75
N MET A 64 5.39 0.98 -0.52
CA MET A 64 4.21 1.70 -0.04
C MET A 64 4.41 3.22 -0.04
N GLY A 65 5.57 3.71 0.40
CA GLY A 65 5.91 5.13 0.32
C GLY A 65 5.85 5.65 -1.14
N LEU A 66 6.40 4.88 -2.08
CA LEU A 66 6.34 5.23 -3.52
C LEU A 66 4.90 5.18 -4.06
N LEU A 67 4.09 4.21 -3.63
CA LEU A 67 2.67 4.14 -4.01
C LEU A 67 1.84 5.30 -3.43
N MET A 68 2.23 5.86 -2.30
CA MET A 68 1.61 7.10 -1.80
C MET A 68 1.84 8.27 -2.75
N PHE A 69 3.04 8.41 -3.34
CA PHE A 69 3.28 9.40 -4.39
C PHE A 69 2.50 9.08 -5.67
N ALA A 70 2.32 7.80 -6.01
CA ALA A 70 1.44 7.41 -7.11
C ALA A 70 -0.02 7.82 -6.83
N PHE A 71 -0.50 7.63 -5.60
CA PHE A 71 -1.84 8.06 -5.18
C PHE A 71 -2.04 9.57 -5.31
N ILE A 72 -1.02 10.38 -4.98
CA ILE A 72 -1.05 11.82 -5.26
C ILE A 72 -1.24 12.09 -6.76
N GLY A 73 -0.62 11.28 -7.63
CA GLY A 73 -0.83 11.36 -9.09
C GLY A 73 -2.30 11.11 -9.50
N ILE A 74 -3.01 10.24 -8.79
CA ILE A 74 -4.46 10.05 -8.98
C ILE A 74 -5.22 11.32 -8.58
N MET A 75 -4.93 11.87 -7.40
CA MET A 75 -5.59 13.05 -6.86
C MET A 75 -5.36 14.30 -7.72
N GLU A 76 -4.20 14.40 -8.36
CA GLU A 76 -3.84 15.49 -9.27
C GLU A 76 -4.26 15.23 -10.73
N GLU A 77 -4.97 14.14 -11.01
CA GLU A 77 -5.35 13.69 -12.36
C GLU A 77 -4.17 13.57 -13.34
N ASN A 78 -2.98 13.30 -12.82
CA ASN A 78 -1.75 13.19 -13.59
C ASN A 78 -1.36 11.72 -13.82
N PRO A 79 -1.71 11.13 -15.00
CA PRO A 79 -1.41 9.73 -15.27
C PRO A 79 0.09 9.44 -15.33
N LYS A 80 0.89 10.36 -15.86
CA LYS A 80 2.36 10.17 -15.95
C LYS A 80 2.96 10.00 -14.57
N LYS A 81 2.58 10.86 -13.62
CA LYS A 81 3.02 10.78 -12.24
C LYS A 81 2.61 9.45 -11.60
N PHE A 82 1.36 9.02 -11.79
CA PHE A 82 0.87 7.75 -11.28
C PHE A 82 1.68 6.57 -11.81
N PHE A 83 1.86 6.45 -13.12
CA PHE A 83 2.54 5.31 -13.71
C PHE A 83 4.03 5.27 -13.38
N ILE A 84 4.73 6.42 -13.33
CA ILE A 84 6.13 6.49 -12.95
C ILE A 84 6.33 5.98 -11.52
N TRP A 85 5.57 6.49 -10.56
CA TRP A 85 5.72 6.09 -9.17
C TRP A 85 5.29 4.64 -8.92
N THR A 86 4.26 4.16 -9.62
CA THR A 86 3.84 2.75 -9.54
C THR A 86 4.89 1.82 -10.15
N ALA A 87 5.51 2.19 -11.26
CA ALA A 87 6.59 1.42 -11.86
C ALA A 87 7.82 1.35 -10.93
N LEU A 88 8.22 2.49 -10.35
CA LEU A 88 9.31 2.53 -9.36
C LEU A 88 9.00 1.65 -8.13
N ALA A 89 7.77 1.69 -7.63
CA ALA A 89 7.34 0.81 -6.54
C ALA A 89 7.43 -0.67 -6.94
N GLY A 90 7.02 -1.01 -8.17
CA GLY A 90 7.13 -2.36 -8.73
C GLY A 90 8.58 -2.85 -8.86
N CYS A 91 9.53 -1.96 -9.20
CA CYS A 91 10.96 -2.29 -9.21
C CYS A 91 11.51 -2.64 -7.82
N VAL A 92 10.96 -2.03 -6.77
CA VAL A 92 11.35 -2.32 -5.38
C VAL A 92 10.65 -3.57 -4.87
N HIS A 93 9.37 -3.71 -5.16
CA HIS A 93 8.52 -4.80 -4.67
C HIS A 93 7.44 -5.12 -5.71
N VAL A 94 7.64 -6.21 -6.46
CA VAL A 94 6.76 -6.60 -7.58
C VAL A 94 5.27 -6.61 -7.22
N PRO A 95 4.83 -7.09 -6.03
CA PRO A 95 3.42 -7.04 -5.66
C PRO A 95 2.80 -5.63 -5.63
N ALA A 96 3.61 -4.56 -5.58
CA ALA A 96 3.11 -3.19 -5.66
C ALA A 96 2.38 -2.90 -6.99
N LEU A 97 2.68 -3.66 -8.06
CA LEU A 97 2.00 -3.53 -9.36
C LEU A 97 0.49 -3.85 -9.29
N ILE A 98 0.02 -4.51 -8.22
CA ILE A 98 -1.41 -4.70 -7.96
C ILE A 98 -2.15 -3.37 -7.82
N PHE A 99 -1.43 -2.26 -7.60
CA PHE A 99 -2.00 -0.93 -7.51
C PHE A 99 -2.36 -0.31 -8.88
N LEU A 100 -1.87 -0.87 -10.00
CA LEU A 100 -2.14 -0.35 -11.34
C LEU A 100 -3.63 -0.13 -11.65
N PRO A 101 -4.56 -1.06 -11.35
CA PRO A 101 -5.99 -0.84 -11.59
C PRO A 101 -6.60 0.34 -10.84
N ALA A 102 -5.97 0.79 -9.74
CA ALA A 102 -6.48 1.86 -8.89
C ALA A 102 -6.71 3.17 -9.67
N TYR A 103 -5.90 3.46 -10.70
CA TYR A 103 -6.08 4.64 -11.51
C TYR A 103 -7.43 4.66 -12.26
N TRP A 104 -7.78 3.54 -12.90
CA TRP A 104 -9.04 3.43 -13.64
C TRP A 104 -10.24 3.36 -12.70
N ILE A 105 -10.10 2.69 -11.55
CA ILE A 105 -11.14 2.63 -10.52
C ILE A 105 -11.44 4.03 -10.01
N ALA A 106 -10.42 4.80 -9.65
CA ALA A 106 -10.56 6.16 -9.13
C ALA A 106 -11.18 7.13 -10.16
N LYS A 107 -10.85 6.97 -11.44
CA LYS A 107 -11.41 7.79 -12.54
C LYS A 107 -12.83 7.41 -12.93
N SER A 108 -13.28 6.23 -12.55
CA SER A 108 -14.62 5.75 -12.90
C SER A 108 -15.68 6.45 -12.03
N ARG A 109 -16.72 6.99 -12.65
CA ARG A 109 -17.90 7.42 -11.89
C ARG A 109 -18.50 6.22 -11.17
N LEU A 110 -18.45 6.25 -9.85
CA LEU A 110 -19.05 5.20 -9.02
C LEU A 110 -20.57 5.27 -9.17
N ASN A 111 -21.17 4.15 -9.54
CA ASN A 111 -22.60 3.92 -9.43
C ASN A 111 -22.83 2.61 -8.66
N THR A 112 -24.03 2.38 -8.20
CA THR A 112 -24.37 1.20 -7.40
C THR A 112 -23.96 -0.11 -8.07
N LYS A 113 -24.11 -0.23 -9.40
CA LYS A 113 -23.73 -1.44 -10.16
C LYS A 113 -22.23 -1.69 -10.11
N LYS A 114 -21.40 -0.64 -10.27
CA LYS A 114 -19.93 -0.74 -10.18
C LYS A 114 -19.48 -1.05 -8.75
N LEU A 115 -20.12 -0.45 -7.76
CA LEU A 115 -19.82 -0.73 -6.36
C LEU A 115 -20.06 -2.20 -6.02
N ILE A 116 -21.19 -2.76 -6.45
CA ILE A 116 -21.51 -4.19 -6.29
C ILE A 116 -20.48 -5.05 -7.04
N LEU A 117 -20.13 -4.69 -8.27
CA LEU A 117 -19.10 -5.40 -9.04
C LEU A 117 -17.77 -5.43 -8.32
N TYR A 118 -17.30 -4.29 -7.80
CA TYR A 118 -16.04 -4.21 -7.07
C TYR A 118 -16.09 -5.00 -5.75
N ALA A 119 -17.22 -4.99 -5.06
CA ALA A 119 -17.44 -5.80 -3.85
C ALA A 119 -17.37 -7.30 -4.16
N ILE A 120 -18.00 -7.74 -5.26
CA ILE A 120 -17.94 -9.14 -5.72
C ILE A 120 -16.50 -9.52 -6.09
N CYS A 121 -15.79 -8.68 -6.86
CA CYS A 121 -14.38 -8.93 -7.21
C CYS A 121 -13.51 -9.03 -5.96
N ALA A 122 -13.67 -8.13 -5.00
CA ALA A 122 -12.94 -8.18 -3.74
C ALA A 122 -13.25 -9.45 -2.93
N ALA A 123 -14.51 -9.86 -2.87
CA ALA A 123 -14.93 -11.10 -2.21
C ALA A 123 -14.32 -12.34 -2.91
N LEU A 124 -14.31 -12.38 -4.24
CA LEU A 124 -13.69 -13.47 -5.00
C LEU A 124 -12.18 -13.52 -4.74
N ILE A 125 -11.48 -12.38 -4.80
CA ILE A 125 -10.05 -12.31 -4.47
C ILE A 125 -9.80 -12.81 -3.04
N PHE A 126 -10.66 -12.43 -2.10
CA PHE A 126 -10.53 -12.88 -0.71
C PHE A 126 -10.76 -14.39 -0.54
N VAL A 127 -11.76 -14.95 -1.21
CA VAL A 127 -12.05 -16.39 -1.18
C VAL A 127 -10.92 -17.19 -1.83
N PHE A 128 -10.43 -16.74 -2.99
CA PHE A 128 -9.37 -17.42 -3.75
C PHE A 128 -7.96 -16.96 -3.38
N ARG A 129 -7.78 -16.19 -2.30
CA ARG A 129 -6.47 -15.62 -1.93
C ARG A 129 -5.34 -16.64 -1.84
N ASN A 130 -5.62 -17.83 -1.30
CA ASN A 130 -4.61 -18.86 -1.13
C ASN A 130 -4.16 -19.44 -2.49
N GLN A 131 -5.11 -19.66 -3.40
CA GLN A 131 -4.83 -20.16 -4.75
C GLN A 131 -4.05 -19.10 -5.56
N ILE A 132 -4.43 -17.82 -5.42
CA ILE A 132 -3.74 -16.69 -6.06
C ILE A 132 -2.31 -16.59 -5.53
N VAL A 133 -2.11 -16.69 -4.20
CA VAL A 133 -0.79 -16.65 -3.58
C VAL A 133 0.05 -17.84 -4.02
N MET A 134 -0.49 -19.05 -4.04
CA MET A 134 0.21 -20.24 -4.54
C MET A 134 0.59 -20.10 -6.02
N PHE A 135 -0.30 -19.58 -6.85
CA PHE A 135 -0.01 -19.36 -8.27
C PHE A 135 1.11 -18.33 -8.47
N ILE A 136 1.09 -17.22 -7.72
CA ILE A 136 2.15 -16.19 -7.79
C ILE A 136 3.47 -16.74 -7.23
N SER A 137 3.45 -17.54 -6.16
CA SER A 137 4.65 -18.10 -5.55
C SER A 137 5.40 -19.00 -6.50
N ASN A 138 4.71 -19.80 -7.30
CA ASN A 138 5.31 -20.67 -8.31
C ASN A 138 6.14 -19.92 -9.37
N PHE A 139 5.86 -18.62 -9.55
CA PHE A 139 6.60 -17.76 -10.51
C PHE A 139 7.73 -16.96 -9.88
N TYR A 140 7.69 -16.69 -8.55
CA TYR A 140 8.54 -15.66 -7.95
C TYR A 140 9.36 -16.10 -6.73
N TYR A 141 9.05 -17.24 -6.08
CA TYR A 141 9.68 -17.61 -4.82
C TYR A 141 9.95 -19.12 -4.72
N ASP A 142 11.08 -19.44 -4.08
CA ASP A 142 11.39 -20.78 -3.63
C ASP A 142 10.37 -21.23 -2.57
N GLU A 143 9.94 -22.48 -2.60
CA GLU A 143 8.81 -23.05 -1.83
C GLU A 143 8.88 -22.81 -0.30
N THR A 144 10.06 -22.50 0.22
CA THR A 144 10.33 -22.32 1.65
C THR A 144 9.73 -21.07 2.28
N TYR A 145 9.31 -20.07 1.50
CA TYR A 145 8.84 -18.77 2.02
C TYR A 145 7.33 -18.69 2.32
N PHE A 146 6.55 -19.69 1.91
CA PHE A 146 5.08 -19.64 1.98
C PHE A 146 4.44 -20.59 2.99
N MET A 147 4.95 -20.65 4.19
CA MET A 147 4.10 -21.01 5.34
C MET A 147 3.18 -19.82 5.64
N VAL A 148 2.26 -19.52 4.71
CA VAL A 148 1.27 -18.46 4.89
C VAL A 148 0.34 -18.85 6.02
N ASN A 149 0.53 -18.20 7.16
CA ASN A 149 -0.44 -18.25 8.24
C ASN A 149 -1.73 -17.56 7.75
N THR A 150 -2.70 -18.35 7.29
CA THR A 150 -3.94 -17.90 6.64
C THR A 150 -4.93 -17.22 7.58
N ARG A 151 -4.53 -16.92 8.81
CA ARG A 151 -5.36 -16.19 9.76
C ARG A 151 -5.53 -14.75 9.32
N VAL A 152 -6.77 -14.35 9.14
CA VAL A 152 -7.12 -12.94 8.92
C VAL A 152 -6.68 -12.16 10.13
N GLY A 153 -5.69 -11.27 9.98
CA GLY A 153 -5.19 -10.47 11.09
C GLY A 153 -6.27 -9.55 11.62
N GLY A 154 -6.39 -9.43 12.95
CA GLY A 154 -7.38 -8.54 13.58
C GLY A 154 -7.29 -7.09 13.07
N ARG A 155 -6.09 -6.61 12.73
CA ARG A 155 -5.89 -5.27 12.12
C ARG A 155 -6.64 -5.10 10.80
N PHE A 156 -6.68 -6.12 9.96
CA PHE A 156 -7.44 -6.07 8.70
C PHE A 156 -8.94 -5.89 8.97
N LEU A 157 -9.50 -6.62 9.94
CA LEU A 157 -10.91 -6.49 10.31
C LEU A 157 -11.24 -5.09 10.85
N ILE A 158 -10.34 -4.50 11.65
CA ILE A 158 -10.51 -3.14 12.16
C ILE A 158 -10.51 -2.12 11.01
N ILE A 159 -9.58 -2.23 10.06
CA ILE A 159 -9.52 -1.32 8.90
C ILE A 159 -10.80 -1.43 8.07
N VAL A 160 -11.26 -2.66 7.79
CA VAL A 160 -12.51 -2.89 7.06
C VAL A 160 -13.70 -2.27 7.80
N ALA A 161 -13.80 -2.47 9.12
CA ALA A 161 -14.86 -1.88 9.95
C ALA A 161 -14.83 -0.36 9.91
N LEU A 162 -13.65 0.27 9.98
CA LEU A 162 -13.50 1.73 9.88
C LEU A 162 -13.89 2.28 8.51
N VAL A 163 -13.54 1.57 7.44
CA VAL A 163 -13.94 1.95 6.07
C VAL A 163 -15.46 1.90 5.93
N ILE A 164 -16.09 0.81 6.42
CA ILE A 164 -17.54 0.67 6.40
C ILE A 164 -18.20 1.77 7.23
N ALA A 165 -17.70 2.02 8.44
CA ALA A 165 -18.21 3.10 9.30
C ALA A 165 -18.08 4.46 8.62
N GLY A 166 -16.95 4.75 7.98
CA GLY A 166 -16.73 5.99 7.23
C GLY A 166 -17.71 6.17 6.06
N ILE A 167 -18.03 5.09 5.35
CA ILE A 167 -19.02 5.10 4.26
C ILE A 167 -20.42 5.37 4.81
N VAL A 168 -20.80 4.67 5.90
CA VAL A 168 -22.12 4.82 6.53
C VAL A 168 -22.32 6.21 7.12
N LEU A 169 -21.28 6.75 7.80
CA LEU A 169 -21.36 8.07 8.45
C LEU A 169 -21.38 9.24 7.47
N ARG A 170 -20.82 9.08 6.27
CA ARG A 170 -20.87 10.14 5.24
C ARG A 170 -22.24 10.32 4.62
N GLY A 171 -23.16 9.38 4.80
CA GLY A 171 -24.42 9.34 4.07
C GLY A 171 -24.18 9.33 2.55
N PHE A 172 -24.72 8.39 1.86
CA PHE A 172 -24.65 8.41 0.39
C PHE A 172 -25.26 9.68 -0.18
#